data_4415e17faae3b809b4f9ac1d73b35964
#
_entry.id   4415e17faae3b809b4f9ac1d73b35964
#
_cell.length_a   1.000
_cell.length_b   1.000
_cell.length_c   1.000
_cell.angle_alpha   90.00
_cell.angle_beta   90.00
_cell.angle_gamma   90.00
#
_symmetry.space_group_name_H-M   'P 1'
#
loop_
_entity.id
_entity.type
_entity.pdbx_description
1 polymer ?
#
loop_
_entity_poly.entity_id
_entity_poly.type
_entity_poly.pdbx_seq_one_letter_code
_entity_poly.pdbx_strand_id
1 'polypeptide(L)'
;MADVQLVETSLRDGNQCLWGATGIDTANTLSVAGALDAVGFKAIDFTTSTHMGVAVRYKREDPWERIRLMAAATPRTPLQFMGTGFRFISWETASPEFMALAYRVLARNGIRRFCLADPMNDAAANVVNARLVKQAGGEFVIAALVFTLSPIHDDAHYAAAARTLAASADIDALYIKDPGGLLSPQRAATLIPAVKAQIGGKALELHSHNTIGYGELSYLDAPGLGVSALQCASGAAADGISNPPAERIVANLRALGHCVDLDDAALATVSNYFTRLAEAEGLPVGRPLGFDAAYLKHQLPGGTVGTMRRHLAESRISHLEGGVLEELDRVRQELGWPIVMTPFAQMVITQAVLNVTSGRYQTIPDEVIRYALGRFGRPNVPIDAAVMDRIESLPRTRELKAEPPMAELSELRRRLGSDLSDEEFLLRATMPANLVDAMRAAGPAPRDYDPAVRPVMELLRKLLARRDLA
;
A
#
# COMPACT_ATOMS: atom_id res chain seq x y z
N MET A 1 16.96 -5.80 -26.14
CA MET A 1 15.90 -6.73 -25.72
C MET A 1 16.14 -7.08 -24.25
N ALA A 2 15.14 -6.96 -23.39
CA ALA A 2 15.18 -7.38 -22.01
C ALA A 2 14.07 -8.41 -21.74
N ASP A 3 14.33 -9.32 -20.80
CA ASP A 3 13.33 -10.22 -20.26
C ASP A 3 12.64 -9.49 -19.09
N VAL A 4 11.32 -9.30 -19.16
CA VAL A 4 10.54 -8.48 -18.24
C VAL A 4 9.45 -9.33 -17.61
N GLN A 5 9.48 -9.41 -16.28
CA GLN A 5 8.45 -10.10 -15.50
C GLN A 5 7.39 -9.11 -15.00
N LEU A 6 6.18 -9.58 -14.71
CA LEU A 6 5.13 -8.78 -14.09
C LEU A 6 4.76 -9.32 -12.71
N VAL A 7 4.47 -8.39 -11.80
CA VAL A 7 3.83 -8.67 -10.50
C VAL A 7 2.40 -8.15 -10.56
N GLU A 8 1.45 -8.99 -10.25
CA GLU A 8 0.03 -8.65 -10.24
C GLU A 8 -0.34 -7.87 -8.96
N THR A 9 -1.10 -6.78 -9.07
CA THR A 9 -1.40 -5.89 -7.94
C THR A 9 -2.89 -5.58 -7.74
N SER A 10 -3.80 -6.12 -8.56
CA SER A 10 -5.24 -5.79 -8.50
C SER A 10 -5.87 -6.14 -7.17
N LEU A 11 -5.53 -7.30 -6.59
CA LEU A 11 -6.10 -7.76 -5.33
C LEU A 11 -5.71 -6.87 -4.14
N ARG A 12 -4.54 -6.27 -4.19
CA ARG A 12 -4.04 -5.41 -3.13
C ARG A 12 -4.09 -3.94 -3.50
N ASP A 13 -3.24 -3.48 -4.43
CA ASP A 13 -3.06 -2.04 -4.67
C ASP A 13 -4.21 -1.44 -5.48
N GLY A 14 -4.65 -2.11 -6.54
CA GLY A 14 -5.81 -1.72 -7.32
C GLY A 14 -7.07 -1.61 -6.46
N ASN A 15 -7.34 -2.64 -5.65
CA ASN A 15 -8.43 -2.64 -4.67
C ASN A 15 -8.29 -1.52 -3.64
N GLN A 16 -7.07 -1.25 -3.16
CA GLN A 16 -6.85 -0.19 -2.19
C GLN A 16 -7.07 1.20 -2.79
N CYS A 17 -6.55 1.44 -3.97
CA CYS A 17 -6.56 2.76 -4.60
C CYS A 17 -7.92 3.13 -5.16
N LEU A 18 -8.58 2.22 -5.87
CA LEU A 18 -9.85 2.48 -6.54
C LEU A 18 -11.06 2.14 -5.68
N TRP A 19 -10.96 1.10 -4.83
CA TRP A 19 -12.10 0.54 -4.10
C TRP A 19 -11.94 0.62 -2.57
N GLY A 20 -11.00 1.43 -2.08
CA GLY A 20 -10.78 1.67 -0.66
C GLY A 20 -10.45 0.42 0.15
N ALA A 21 -9.84 -0.59 -0.47
CA ALA A 21 -9.56 -1.92 0.06
C ALA A 21 -10.81 -2.75 0.44
N THR A 22 -12.02 -2.27 0.12
CA THR A 22 -13.29 -2.91 0.49
C THR A 22 -13.99 -3.59 -0.68
N GLY A 23 -13.51 -3.42 -1.92
CA GLY A 23 -14.13 -3.94 -3.13
C GLY A 23 -14.03 -5.46 -3.29
N ILE A 24 -13.08 -6.11 -2.62
CA ILE A 24 -12.78 -7.54 -2.78
C ILE A 24 -12.90 -8.26 -1.43
N ASP A 25 -13.65 -9.36 -1.41
CA ASP A 25 -13.74 -10.29 -0.29
C ASP A 25 -13.04 -11.65 -0.61
N THR A 26 -13.18 -12.63 0.27
CA THR A 26 -12.55 -13.94 0.08
C THR A 26 -13.14 -14.68 -1.11
N ALA A 27 -14.44 -14.63 -1.32
CA ALA A 27 -15.09 -15.31 -2.45
C ALA A 27 -14.66 -14.70 -3.79
N ASN A 28 -14.61 -13.35 -3.88
CA ASN A 28 -14.09 -12.66 -5.07
C ASN A 28 -12.64 -13.06 -5.37
N THR A 29 -11.79 -13.14 -4.34
CA THR A 29 -10.39 -13.53 -4.45
C THR A 29 -10.24 -14.93 -5.02
N LEU A 30 -10.98 -15.90 -4.48
CA LEU A 30 -10.89 -17.31 -4.88
C LEU A 30 -11.42 -17.55 -6.29
N SER A 31 -12.44 -16.81 -6.71
CA SER A 31 -13.04 -16.96 -8.05
C SER A 31 -12.08 -16.61 -9.19
N VAL A 32 -11.06 -15.78 -8.94
CA VAL A 32 -10.04 -15.40 -9.94
C VAL A 32 -8.69 -16.09 -9.72
N ALA A 33 -8.51 -16.80 -8.60
CA ALA A 33 -7.23 -17.34 -8.18
C ALA A 33 -6.60 -18.29 -9.22
N GLY A 34 -7.38 -19.22 -9.78
CA GLY A 34 -6.89 -20.17 -10.78
C GLY A 34 -6.41 -19.48 -12.06
N ALA A 35 -7.10 -18.43 -12.51
CA ALA A 35 -6.67 -17.65 -13.65
C ALA A 35 -5.38 -16.87 -13.34
N LEU A 36 -5.29 -16.23 -12.16
CA LEU A 36 -4.08 -15.54 -11.70
C LEU A 36 -2.86 -16.47 -11.64
N ASP A 37 -3.05 -17.70 -11.13
CA ASP A 37 -1.99 -18.71 -11.07
C ASP A 37 -1.57 -19.24 -12.45
N ALA A 38 -2.45 -19.12 -13.46
CA ALA A 38 -2.19 -19.58 -14.82
C ALA A 38 -1.42 -18.56 -15.67
N VAL A 39 -1.51 -17.27 -15.37
CA VAL A 39 -0.91 -16.18 -16.18
C VAL A 39 0.61 -16.29 -16.28
N GLY A 40 1.30 -16.74 -15.22
CA GLY A 40 2.76 -16.73 -15.16
C GLY A 40 3.34 -15.48 -14.52
N PHE A 41 2.58 -14.76 -13.70
CA PHE A 41 3.08 -13.65 -12.92
C PHE A 41 4.24 -14.07 -11.99
N LYS A 42 5.21 -13.19 -11.82
CA LYS A 42 6.31 -13.37 -10.87
C LYS A 42 5.84 -13.52 -9.42
N ALA A 43 4.79 -12.79 -9.08
CA ALA A 43 4.13 -12.83 -7.77
C ALA A 43 2.75 -12.18 -7.87
N ILE A 44 1.88 -12.48 -6.91
CA ILE A 44 0.64 -11.77 -6.67
C ILE A 44 0.83 -10.89 -5.42
N ASP A 45 0.77 -9.58 -5.58
CA ASP A 45 0.73 -8.62 -4.47
C ASP A 45 -0.65 -8.71 -3.81
N PHE A 46 -0.74 -9.49 -2.75
CA PHE A 46 -1.99 -10.06 -2.28
C PHE A 46 -2.62 -9.29 -1.12
N THR A 47 -1.82 -8.92 -0.13
CA THR A 47 -2.38 -8.34 1.10
C THR A 47 -1.40 -7.42 1.83
N THR A 48 -1.95 -6.62 2.72
CA THR A 48 -1.24 -5.74 3.66
C THR A 48 -1.93 -5.76 5.00
N SER A 49 -1.31 -5.13 6.00
CA SER A 49 -1.95 -4.83 7.28
C SER A 49 -3.31 -4.12 7.13
N THR A 50 -3.44 -3.20 6.17
CA THR A 50 -4.71 -2.50 5.87
C THR A 50 -5.78 -3.48 5.40
N HIS A 51 -5.47 -4.36 4.45
CA HIS A 51 -6.41 -5.36 3.93
C HIS A 51 -6.83 -6.36 5.02
N MET A 52 -5.90 -6.79 5.87
CA MET A 52 -6.22 -7.65 7.00
C MET A 52 -7.17 -6.95 7.99
N GLY A 53 -6.91 -5.67 8.29
CA GLY A 53 -7.81 -4.87 9.12
C GLY A 53 -9.20 -4.66 8.49
N VAL A 54 -9.27 -4.44 7.18
CA VAL A 54 -10.53 -4.32 6.42
C VAL A 54 -11.32 -5.63 6.42
N ALA A 55 -10.65 -6.77 6.23
CA ALA A 55 -11.29 -8.09 6.28
C ALA A 55 -12.04 -8.28 7.61
N VAL A 56 -11.40 -7.97 8.73
CA VAL A 56 -12.03 -8.06 10.06
C VAL A 56 -13.13 -7.04 10.26
N ARG A 57 -12.86 -5.75 9.98
CA ARG A 57 -13.76 -4.63 10.33
C ARG A 57 -15.03 -4.58 9.47
N TYR A 58 -14.88 -4.77 8.16
CA TYR A 58 -15.95 -4.49 7.20
C TYR A 58 -16.51 -5.75 6.56
N LYS A 59 -15.69 -6.79 6.37
CA LYS A 59 -16.12 -8.04 5.75
C LYS A 59 -16.47 -9.12 6.78
N ARG A 60 -16.00 -8.99 8.03
CA ARG A 60 -16.12 -9.99 9.10
C ARG A 60 -15.56 -11.34 8.67
N GLU A 61 -14.43 -11.31 7.97
CA GLU A 61 -13.72 -12.48 7.47
C GLU A 61 -12.37 -12.62 8.15
N ASP A 62 -11.98 -13.87 8.43
CA ASP A 62 -10.66 -14.19 8.97
C ASP A 62 -9.58 -13.95 7.91
N PRO A 63 -8.68 -12.95 8.08
CA PRO A 63 -7.64 -12.67 7.11
C PRO A 63 -6.61 -13.79 6.99
N TRP A 64 -6.44 -14.62 8.01
CA TRP A 64 -5.55 -15.76 7.99
C TRP A 64 -6.12 -16.90 7.15
N GLU A 65 -7.43 -17.18 7.29
CA GLU A 65 -8.13 -18.13 6.42
C GLU A 65 -8.04 -17.70 4.95
N ARG A 66 -8.26 -16.42 4.67
CA ARG A 66 -8.14 -15.86 3.31
C ARG A 66 -6.74 -16.13 2.72
N ILE A 67 -5.66 -15.90 3.47
CA ILE A 67 -4.30 -16.18 3.02
C ILE A 67 -4.12 -17.67 2.71
N ARG A 68 -4.54 -18.56 3.62
CA ARG A 68 -4.43 -20.02 3.43
C ARG A 68 -5.18 -20.52 2.20
N LEU A 69 -6.41 -20.04 2.02
CA LEU A 69 -7.25 -20.42 0.87
C LEU A 69 -6.63 -19.95 -0.45
N MET A 70 -6.15 -18.70 -0.50
CA MET A 70 -5.50 -18.18 -1.70
C MET A 70 -4.18 -18.90 -1.99
N ALA A 71 -3.35 -19.17 -0.99
CA ALA A 71 -2.11 -19.91 -1.16
C ALA A 71 -2.35 -21.34 -1.70
N ALA A 72 -3.42 -21.98 -1.26
CA ALA A 72 -3.82 -23.29 -1.79
C ALA A 72 -4.34 -23.21 -3.24
N ALA A 73 -5.00 -22.10 -3.61
CA ALA A 73 -5.55 -21.88 -4.95
C ALA A 73 -4.51 -21.36 -5.96
N THR A 74 -3.36 -20.87 -5.52
CA THR A 74 -2.27 -20.34 -6.37
C THR A 74 -0.93 -21.03 -6.06
N PRO A 75 -0.81 -22.34 -6.27
CA PRO A 75 0.38 -23.11 -5.86
C PRO A 75 1.66 -22.75 -6.63
N ARG A 76 1.54 -22.20 -7.85
CA ARG A 76 2.68 -21.83 -8.71
C ARG A 76 3.17 -20.41 -8.47
N THR A 77 2.24 -19.49 -8.17
CA THR A 77 2.53 -18.05 -8.07
C THR A 77 2.66 -17.62 -6.62
N PRO A 78 3.82 -17.13 -6.15
CA PRO A 78 4.00 -16.75 -4.76
C PRO A 78 3.13 -15.55 -4.38
N LEU A 79 2.50 -15.64 -3.19
CA LEU A 79 1.76 -14.53 -2.61
C LEU A 79 2.72 -13.55 -1.92
N GLN A 80 2.50 -12.25 -2.16
CA GLN A 80 3.25 -11.16 -1.55
C GLN A 80 2.43 -10.48 -0.46
N PHE A 81 3.07 -10.24 0.69
CA PHE A 81 2.60 -9.32 1.73
C PHE A 81 3.40 -8.01 1.68
N MET A 82 2.73 -6.86 1.68
CA MET A 82 3.38 -5.57 1.80
C MET A 82 3.33 -5.07 3.25
N GLY A 83 4.50 -4.99 3.89
CA GLY A 83 4.69 -4.41 5.22
C GLY A 83 5.07 -2.92 5.16
N THR A 84 4.63 -2.14 6.15
CA THR A 84 4.88 -0.70 6.26
C THR A 84 5.74 -0.39 7.50
N GLY A 85 7.03 -0.71 7.42
CA GLY A 85 7.95 -0.56 8.55
C GLY A 85 7.59 -1.49 9.72
N PHE A 86 7.85 -1.04 10.95
CA PHE A 86 7.51 -1.79 12.18
C PHE A 86 6.05 -1.60 12.59
N ARG A 87 5.09 -1.91 11.70
CA ARG A 87 3.64 -1.78 11.94
C ARG A 87 2.89 -2.99 11.42
N PHE A 88 1.92 -3.43 12.20
CA PHE A 88 1.07 -4.55 11.82
C PHE A 88 -0.39 -4.26 12.22
N ILE A 89 -1.27 -4.10 11.26
CA ILE A 89 -2.70 -3.76 11.35
C ILE A 89 -2.97 -2.41 12.02
N SER A 90 -2.35 -2.11 13.15
CA SER A 90 -2.42 -0.78 13.77
C SER A 90 -1.30 0.14 13.26
N TRP A 91 -1.45 1.45 13.49
CA TRP A 91 -0.43 2.46 13.17
C TRP A 91 0.61 2.64 14.28
N GLU A 92 0.45 1.96 15.40
CA GLU A 92 1.45 1.96 16.48
C GLU A 92 2.70 1.21 16.03
N THR A 93 3.85 1.72 16.42
CA THR A 93 5.11 1.03 16.18
C THR A 93 5.20 -0.19 17.08
N ALA A 94 5.27 -1.37 16.48
CA ALA A 94 5.39 -2.64 17.16
C ALA A 94 6.85 -2.96 17.54
N SER A 95 7.03 -3.79 18.56
CA SER A 95 8.36 -4.29 18.92
C SER A 95 8.90 -5.26 17.85
N PRO A 96 10.23 -5.42 17.74
CA PRO A 96 10.83 -6.42 16.85
C PRO A 96 10.30 -7.83 17.08
N GLU A 97 10.06 -8.23 18.33
CA GLU A 97 9.54 -9.55 18.70
C GLU A 97 8.09 -9.74 18.20
N PHE A 98 7.27 -8.68 18.32
CA PHE A 98 5.90 -8.69 17.80
C PHE A 98 5.90 -8.82 16.26
N MET A 99 6.77 -8.06 15.56
CA MET A 99 6.91 -8.17 14.12
C MET A 99 7.43 -9.53 13.67
N ALA A 100 8.39 -10.11 14.40
CA ALA A 100 8.89 -11.46 14.14
C ALA A 100 7.77 -12.51 14.26
N LEU A 101 6.89 -12.38 15.26
CA LEU A 101 5.71 -13.25 15.39
C LEU A 101 4.75 -13.04 14.19
N ALA A 102 4.45 -11.80 13.84
CA ALA A 102 3.56 -11.50 12.71
C ALA A 102 4.10 -12.09 11.39
N TYR A 103 5.39 -11.91 11.09
CA TYR A 103 6.02 -12.47 9.89
C TYR A 103 6.01 -13.99 9.89
N ARG A 104 6.24 -14.64 11.04
CA ARG A 104 6.17 -16.10 11.17
C ARG A 104 4.77 -16.62 10.87
N VAL A 105 3.74 -15.94 11.38
CA VAL A 105 2.35 -16.34 11.14
C VAL A 105 1.97 -16.11 9.67
N LEU A 106 2.40 -15.00 9.05
CA LEU A 106 2.21 -14.75 7.62
C LEU A 106 2.87 -15.84 6.75
N ALA A 107 4.14 -16.16 7.02
CA ALA A 107 4.87 -17.19 6.28
C ALA A 107 4.22 -18.57 6.44
N ARG A 108 3.85 -18.96 7.68
CA ARG A 108 3.15 -20.22 7.96
C ARG A 108 1.82 -20.35 7.24
N ASN A 109 1.12 -19.24 7.01
CA ASN A 109 -0.16 -19.21 6.29
C ASN A 109 -0.01 -19.16 4.76
N GLY A 110 1.21 -19.07 4.21
CA GLY A 110 1.46 -19.19 2.77
C GLY A 110 1.99 -17.93 2.09
N ILE A 111 2.31 -16.87 2.83
CA ILE A 111 3.05 -15.74 2.26
C ILE A 111 4.50 -16.15 2.06
N ARG A 112 4.97 -16.10 0.81
CA ARG A 112 6.36 -16.43 0.45
C ARG A 112 7.21 -15.21 0.19
N ARG A 113 6.61 -14.15 -0.33
CA ARG A 113 7.29 -12.92 -0.72
C ARG A 113 6.88 -11.77 0.19
N PHE A 114 7.86 -11.05 0.72
CA PHE A 114 7.65 -9.92 1.62
C PHE A 114 8.21 -8.65 0.98
N CYS A 115 7.34 -7.67 0.83
CA CYS A 115 7.66 -6.34 0.33
C CYS A 115 7.72 -5.37 1.51
N LEU A 116 8.88 -4.79 1.77
CA LEU A 116 9.10 -3.87 2.87
C LEU A 116 9.08 -2.43 2.34
N ALA A 117 7.98 -1.71 2.58
CA ALA A 117 7.78 -0.34 2.14
C ALA A 117 7.62 0.59 3.35
N ASP A 118 8.73 1.07 3.88
CA ASP A 118 8.70 2.03 4.97
C ASP A 118 8.41 3.44 4.43
N PRO A 119 7.33 4.12 4.88
CA PRO A 119 7.01 5.47 4.43
C PRO A 119 8.02 6.53 4.87
N MET A 120 8.93 6.22 5.81
CA MET A 120 10.04 7.10 6.17
C MET A 120 11.28 6.87 5.30
N ASN A 121 11.31 5.84 4.44
CA ASN A 121 12.50 5.40 3.69
C ASN A 121 13.71 5.11 4.60
N ASP A 122 13.48 4.67 5.83
CA ASP A 122 14.57 4.30 6.74
C ASP A 122 15.19 2.96 6.27
N ALA A 123 16.26 3.06 5.49
CA ALA A 123 16.96 1.89 4.95
C ALA A 123 17.52 0.99 6.07
N ALA A 124 17.99 1.55 7.18
CA ALA A 124 18.52 0.78 8.30
C ALA A 124 17.41 -0.02 9.00
N ALA A 125 16.25 0.59 9.24
CA ALA A 125 15.09 -0.09 9.79
C ALA A 125 14.59 -1.20 8.85
N ASN A 126 14.59 -0.98 7.54
CA ASN A 126 14.23 -2.01 6.55
C ASN A 126 15.21 -3.19 6.54
N VAL A 127 16.51 -2.98 6.75
CA VAL A 127 17.50 -4.06 6.92
C VAL A 127 17.17 -4.93 8.15
N VAL A 128 16.81 -4.30 9.27
CA VAL A 128 16.38 -5.05 10.47
C VAL A 128 15.11 -5.84 10.20
N ASN A 129 14.11 -5.22 9.55
CA ASN A 129 12.87 -5.91 9.17
C ASN A 129 13.12 -7.10 8.23
N ALA A 130 14.01 -6.95 7.24
CA ALA A 130 14.35 -8.01 6.31
C ALA A 130 14.92 -9.23 7.04
N ARG A 131 15.80 -9.00 8.01
CA ARG A 131 16.34 -10.07 8.87
C ARG A 131 15.24 -10.79 9.65
N LEU A 132 14.30 -10.05 10.24
CA LEU A 132 13.16 -10.65 10.96
C LEU A 132 12.29 -11.50 10.04
N VAL A 133 12.05 -11.05 8.80
CA VAL A 133 11.31 -11.82 7.79
C VAL A 133 12.05 -13.12 7.45
N LYS A 134 13.36 -13.06 7.17
CA LYS A 134 14.16 -14.27 6.86
C LYS A 134 14.18 -15.25 8.03
N GLN A 135 14.36 -14.78 9.24
CA GLN A 135 14.31 -15.60 10.46
C GLN A 135 12.92 -16.21 10.71
N ALA A 136 11.88 -15.55 10.24
CA ALA A 136 10.49 -16.03 10.34
C ALA A 136 10.11 -17.04 9.25
N GLY A 137 11.00 -17.35 8.30
CA GLY A 137 10.76 -18.29 7.19
C GLY A 137 10.28 -17.63 5.90
N GLY A 138 10.37 -16.30 5.76
CA GLY A 138 10.10 -15.62 4.50
C GLY A 138 11.13 -16.00 3.42
N GLU A 139 10.65 -16.46 2.26
CA GLU A 139 11.51 -16.97 1.18
C GLU A 139 12.18 -15.85 0.40
N PHE A 140 11.44 -14.77 0.11
CA PHE A 140 11.93 -13.65 -0.70
C PHE A 140 11.56 -12.31 -0.06
N VAL A 141 12.55 -11.43 0.06
CA VAL A 141 12.38 -10.08 0.60
C VAL A 141 12.76 -9.04 -0.43
N ILE A 142 11.82 -8.14 -0.71
CA ILE A 142 12.05 -6.98 -1.57
C ILE A 142 11.88 -5.69 -0.76
N ALA A 143 12.86 -4.77 -0.85
CA ALA A 143 12.83 -3.51 -0.12
C ALA A 143 12.52 -2.33 -1.05
N ALA A 144 11.62 -1.45 -0.58
CA ALA A 144 11.23 -0.26 -1.31
C ALA A 144 12.21 0.90 -1.14
N LEU A 145 12.38 1.62 -2.23
CA LEU A 145 12.77 3.02 -2.28
C LEU A 145 11.50 3.81 -2.63
N VAL A 146 10.85 4.38 -1.65
CA VAL A 146 9.57 5.10 -1.87
C VAL A 146 9.87 6.46 -2.49
N PHE A 147 9.37 6.66 -3.72
CA PHE A 147 9.65 7.83 -4.52
C PHE A 147 8.72 9.00 -4.19
N THR A 148 9.28 10.20 -4.14
CA THR A 148 8.58 11.49 -4.07
C THR A 148 9.44 12.58 -4.68
N LEU A 149 8.84 13.70 -5.02
CA LEU A 149 9.56 14.89 -5.50
C LEU A 149 9.78 15.86 -4.35
N SER A 150 11.03 16.26 -4.16
CA SER A 150 11.43 17.36 -3.27
C SER A 150 12.89 17.73 -3.53
N PRO A 151 13.38 18.86 -3.01
CA PRO A 151 14.78 19.25 -3.18
C PRO A 151 15.81 18.29 -2.58
N ILE A 152 15.38 17.42 -1.64
CA ILE A 152 16.27 16.47 -0.95
C ILE A 152 16.20 15.04 -1.52
N HIS A 153 15.14 14.71 -2.26
CA HIS A 153 14.94 13.38 -2.82
C HIS A 153 15.53 13.30 -4.24
N ASP A 154 16.82 13.57 -4.35
CA ASP A 154 17.60 13.48 -5.59
C ASP A 154 18.15 12.07 -5.86
N ASP A 155 18.90 11.90 -6.94
CA ASP A 155 19.52 10.61 -7.30
C ASP A 155 20.53 10.14 -6.24
N ALA A 156 21.28 11.06 -5.63
CA ALA A 156 22.27 10.74 -4.61
C ALA A 156 21.61 10.19 -3.33
N HIS A 157 20.49 10.79 -2.93
CA HIS A 157 19.67 10.31 -1.80
C HIS A 157 19.21 8.87 -2.02
N TYR A 158 18.58 8.59 -3.15
CA TYR A 158 18.10 7.23 -3.46
C TYR A 158 19.23 6.22 -3.66
N ALA A 159 20.34 6.64 -4.27
CA ALA A 159 21.52 5.79 -4.44
C ALA A 159 22.15 5.41 -3.09
N ALA A 160 22.20 6.33 -2.12
CA ALA A 160 22.70 6.05 -0.77
C ALA A 160 21.81 5.05 -0.03
N ALA A 161 20.49 5.21 -0.09
CA ALA A 161 19.52 4.27 0.48
C ALA A 161 19.64 2.89 -0.19
N ALA A 162 19.71 2.85 -1.53
CA ALA A 162 19.88 1.62 -2.30
C ALA A 162 21.15 0.85 -1.90
N ARG A 163 22.28 1.54 -1.70
CA ARG A 163 23.54 0.94 -1.23
C ARG A 163 23.36 0.28 0.13
N THR A 164 22.71 0.96 1.07
CA THR A 164 22.46 0.44 2.41
C THR A 164 21.61 -0.82 2.37
N LEU A 165 20.51 -0.81 1.60
CA LEU A 165 19.61 -1.95 1.44
C LEU A 165 20.31 -3.11 0.74
N ALA A 166 21.06 -2.84 -0.32
CA ALA A 166 21.73 -3.86 -1.13
C ALA A 166 22.88 -4.56 -0.39
N ALA A 167 23.49 -3.91 0.60
CA ALA A 167 24.55 -4.50 1.42
C ALA A 167 24.02 -5.63 2.34
N SER A 168 22.71 -5.70 2.61
CA SER A 168 22.12 -6.77 3.41
C SER A 168 21.92 -8.05 2.59
N ALA A 169 22.38 -9.18 3.10
CA ALA A 169 22.12 -10.49 2.51
C ALA A 169 20.65 -10.94 2.69
N ASP A 170 19.92 -10.34 3.63
CA ASP A 170 18.51 -10.65 3.92
C ASP A 170 17.54 -9.98 2.93
N ILE A 171 18.03 -9.10 2.06
CA ILE A 171 17.24 -8.42 1.01
C ILE A 171 17.61 -9.03 -0.34
N ASP A 172 16.65 -9.66 -1.04
CA ASP A 172 16.89 -10.35 -2.31
C ASP A 172 16.79 -9.39 -3.52
N ALA A 173 15.93 -8.38 -3.44
CA ALA A 173 15.73 -7.39 -4.50
C ALA A 173 15.33 -6.02 -3.95
N LEU A 174 15.44 -4.99 -4.77
CA LEU A 174 14.93 -3.65 -4.48
C LEU A 174 13.84 -3.29 -5.48
N TYR A 175 12.98 -2.34 -5.11
CA TYR A 175 12.09 -1.72 -6.07
C TYR A 175 11.91 -0.23 -5.80
N ILE A 176 11.78 0.54 -6.88
CA ILE A 176 11.35 1.93 -6.81
C ILE A 176 9.83 1.91 -6.70
N LYS A 177 9.29 2.47 -5.61
CA LYS A 177 7.85 2.56 -5.37
C LYS A 177 7.40 4.00 -5.52
N ASP A 178 6.68 4.29 -6.59
CA ASP A 178 6.09 5.59 -6.88
C ASP A 178 4.56 5.56 -6.68
N PRO A 179 4.09 5.72 -5.43
CA PRO A 179 2.66 5.67 -5.11
C PRO A 179 1.90 6.91 -5.59
N GLY A 180 2.61 7.95 -6.00
CA GLY A 180 2.02 9.17 -6.54
C GLY A 180 1.87 9.17 -8.05
N GLY A 181 2.58 8.29 -8.77
CA GLY A 181 2.69 8.38 -10.22
C GLY A 181 3.45 9.63 -10.69
N LEU A 182 4.49 10.00 -9.93
CA LEU A 182 5.28 11.23 -10.11
C LEU A 182 6.57 11.00 -10.93
N LEU A 183 6.95 9.75 -11.12
CA LEU A 183 8.19 9.36 -11.80
C LEU A 183 8.01 9.55 -13.32
N SER A 184 8.43 10.72 -13.82
CA SER A 184 8.44 10.97 -15.26
C SER A 184 9.51 10.13 -15.97
N PRO A 185 9.39 9.88 -17.28
CA PRO A 185 10.44 9.23 -18.08
C PRO A 185 11.81 9.88 -17.93
N GLN A 186 11.87 11.22 -17.94
CA GLN A 186 13.12 11.96 -17.73
C GLN A 186 13.74 11.72 -16.36
N ARG A 187 12.91 11.64 -15.31
CA ARG A 187 13.37 11.35 -13.95
C ARG A 187 13.77 9.88 -13.79
N ALA A 188 13.05 8.96 -14.43
CA ALA A 188 13.41 7.54 -14.48
C ALA A 188 14.76 7.32 -15.15
N ALA A 189 15.06 8.04 -16.23
CA ALA A 189 16.31 7.94 -16.98
C ALA A 189 17.57 8.31 -16.16
N THR A 190 17.44 9.08 -15.08
CA THR A 190 18.55 9.39 -14.16
C THR A 190 18.52 8.54 -12.90
N LEU A 191 17.36 8.39 -12.28
CA LEU A 191 17.19 7.69 -11.02
C LEU A 191 17.48 6.19 -11.13
N ILE A 192 16.92 5.51 -12.15
CA ILE A 192 17.08 4.05 -12.29
C ILE A 192 18.54 3.67 -12.44
N PRO A 193 19.36 4.29 -13.34
CA PRO A 193 20.78 4.01 -13.42
C PRO A 193 21.55 4.32 -12.13
N ALA A 194 21.21 5.41 -11.42
CA ALA A 194 21.85 5.77 -10.17
C ALA A 194 21.62 4.71 -9.08
N VAL A 195 20.40 4.19 -8.97
CA VAL A 195 20.04 3.08 -8.07
C VAL A 195 20.75 1.78 -8.52
N LYS A 196 20.67 1.44 -9.81
CA LYS A 196 21.29 0.21 -10.37
C LYS A 196 22.77 0.13 -10.07
N ALA A 197 23.49 1.23 -10.15
CA ALA A 197 24.93 1.28 -9.85
C ALA A 197 25.26 0.91 -8.40
N GLN A 198 24.30 0.94 -7.47
CA GLN A 198 24.53 0.67 -6.05
C GLN A 198 24.09 -0.73 -5.60
N ILE A 199 23.33 -1.47 -6.41
CA ILE A 199 22.69 -2.71 -5.96
C ILE A 199 23.39 -3.99 -6.41
N GLY A 200 24.52 -3.87 -7.09
CA GLY A 200 25.28 -5.02 -7.58
C GLY A 200 24.43 -5.93 -8.47
N GLY A 201 24.44 -7.24 -8.18
CA GLY A 201 23.67 -8.24 -8.93
C GLY A 201 22.21 -8.35 -8.54
N LYS A 202 21.70 -7.57 -7.59
CA LYS A 202 20.30 -7.66 -7.15
C LYS A 202 19.35 -7.15 -8.23
N ALA A 203 18.16 -7.76 -8.31
CA ALA A 203 17.11 -7.33 -9.20
C ALA A 203 16.55 -5.97 -8.76
N LEU A 204 16.13 -5.16 -9.75
CA LEU A 204 15.38 -3.94 -9.53
C LEU A 204 14.01 -4.08 -10.16
N GLU A 205 12.96 -3.78 -9.39
CA GLU A 205 11.58 -3.73 -9.85
C GLU A 205 11.08 -2.29 -9.84
N LEU A 206 10.01 -2.02 -10.58
CA LEU A 206 9.35 -0.72 -10.61
C LEU A 206 7.86 -0.87 -10.34
N HIS A 207 7.37 -0.03 -9.41
CA HIS A 207 5.97 0.18 -9.11
C HIS A 207 5.67 1.66 -9.26
N SER A 208 4.76 2.02 -10.13
CA SER A 208 4.28 3.39 -10.28
C SER A 208 2.78 3.40 -10.52
N HIS A 209 2.10 4.41 -9.96
CA HIS A 209 0.71 4.66 -10.29
C HIS A 209 0.60 5.45 -11.60
N ASN A 210 -0.55 5.33 -12.26
CA ASN A 210 -0.76 6.01 -13.54
C ASN A 210 -1.54 7.33 -13.42
N THR A 211 -1.40 8.01 -12.28
CA THR A 211 -2.23 9.14 -11.86
C THR A 211 -2.31 10.26 -12.91
N ILE A 212 -1.18 10.60 -13.53
CA ILE A 212 -1.09 11.64 -14.58
C ILE A 212 -0.48 11.10 -15.88
N GLY A 213 -0.46 9.77 -16.06
CA GLY A 213 0.04 9.11 -17.25
C GLY A 213 1.55 8.81 -17.26
N TYR A 214 2.31 9.25 -16.26
CA TYR A 214 3.75 8.98 -16.22
C TYR A 214 4.08 7.52 -15.93
N GLY A 215 3.25 6.82 -15.13
CA GLY A 215 3.51 5.44 -14.74
C GLY A 215 3.65 4.51 -15.94
N GLU A 216 2.75 4.61 -16.92
CA GLU A 216 2.81 3.80 -18.13
C GLU A 216 4.06 4.12 -18.97
N LEU A 217 4.33 5.41 -19.21
CA LEU A 217 5.49 5.82 -20.00
C LEU A 217 6.81 5.38 -19.36
N SER A 218 6.95 5.56 -18.04
CA SER A 218 8.14 5.14 -17.30
C SER A 218 8.31 3.62 -17.32
N TYR A 219 7.23 2.85 -17.35
CA TYR A 219 7.28 1.39 -17.46
C TYR A 219 7.84 0.91 -18.79
N LEU A 220 7.54 1.62 -19.88
CA LEU A 220 8.02 1.24 -21.21
C LEU A 220 9.53 1.48 -21.36
N ASP A 221 10.07 2.50 -20.71
CA ASP A 221 11.51 2.81 -20.73
C ASP A 221 12.31 1.99 -19.70
N ALA A 222 11.69 1.59 -18.59
CA ALA A 222 12.36 0.99 -17.44
C ALA A 222 13.17 -0.29 -17.75
N PRO A 223 12.72 -1.23 -18.62
CA PRO A 223 13.52 -2.42 -18.96
C PRO A 223 14.84 -2.07 -19.64
N GLY A 224 14.85 -1.04 -20.51
CA GLY A 224 16.06 -0.51 -21.13
C GLY A 224 17.07 0.08 -20.14
N LEU A 225 16.58 0.51 -18.97
CA LEU A 225 17.39 1.05 -17.87
C LEU A 225 17.81 -0.02 -16.83
N GLY A 226 17.40 -1.28 -17.03
CA GLY A 226 17.81 -2.41 -16.18
C GLY A 226 16.81 -2.81 -15.11
N VAL A 227 15.54 -2.41 -15.21
CA VAL A 227 14.44 -2.94 -14.40
C VAL A 227 14.03 -4.30 -14.95
N SER A 228 13.87 -5.29 -14.07
CA SER A 228 13.57 -6.68 -14.45
C SER A 228 12.12 -7.08 -14.21
N ALA A 229 11.36 -6.30 -13.43
CA ALA A 229 9.95 -6.57 -13.21
C ALA A 229 9.15 -5.30 -12.97
N LEU A 230 7.89 -5.30 -13.44
CA LEU A 230 6.94 -4.21 -13.34
C LEU A 230 5.72 -4.66 -12.55
N GLN A 231 5.21 -3.80 -11.68
CA GLN A 231 4.03 -4.09 -10.88
C GLN A 231 2.79 -3.49 -11.56
N CYS A 232 1.88 -4.33 -12.04
CA CYS A 232 0.73 -3.95 -12.84
C CYS A 232 -0.57 -4.47 -12.23
N ALA A 233 -1.66 -3.74 -12.44
CA ALA A 233 -3.00 -4.20 -12.13
C ALA A 233 -3.74 -4.62 -13.41
N SER A 234 -4.93 -5.22 -13.31
CA SER A 234 -5.66 -5.77 -14.46
C SER A 234 -7.10 -5.26 -14.52
N GLY A 235 -7.62 -5.08 -15.73
CA GLY A 235 -9.01 -4.72 -15.97
C GLY A 235 -9.45 -3.44 -15.24
N ALA A 236 -10.64 -3.47 -14.64
CA ALA A 236 -11.20 -2.30 -13.93
C ALA A 236 -10.41 -1.86 -12.68
N ALA A 237 -9.55 -2.74 -12.13
CA ALA A 237 -8.71 -2.43 -10.98
C ALA A 237 -7.40 -1.69 -11.36
N ALA A 238 -7.16 -1.49 -12.65
CA ALA A 238 -5.97 -0.82 -13.18
C ALA A 238 -6.26 0.62 -13.59
N ASP A 239 -5.17 1.37 -13.80
CA ASP A 239 -5.16 2.71 -14.41
C ASP A 239 -5.63 3.85 -13.48
N GLY A 240 -5.50 5.10 -13.93
CA GLY A 240 -5.79 6.28 -13.11
C GLY A 240 -4.92 6.31 -11.84
N ILE A 241 -5.56 6.33 -10.69
CA ILE A 241 -4.86 6.34 -9.39
C ILE A 241 -4.34 4.96 -8.96
N SER A 242 -4.43 3.94 -9.82
CA SER A 242 -3.88 2.61 -9.65
C SER A 242 -2.65 2.40 -10.57
N ASN A 243 -2.11 1.19 -10.57
CA ASN A 243 -1.00 0.83 -11.45
C ASN A 243 -1.45 0.73 -12.93
N PRO A 244 -0.53 0.88 -13.89
CA PRO A 244 -0.81 0.64 -15.30
C PRO A 244 -1.40 -0.75 -15.56
N PRO A 245 -2.31 -0.91 -16.56
CA PRO A 245 -2.94 -2.17 -16.86
C PRO A 245 -1.96 -3.18 -17.48
N ALA A 246 -1.89 -4.36 -16.90
CA ALA A 246 -0.98 -5.43 -17.30
C ALA A 246 -1.12 -5.78 -18.79
N GLU A 247 -2.35 -5.92 -19.27
CA GLU A 247 -2.64 -6.26 -20.68
C GLU A 247 -2.08 -5.23 -21.66
N ARG A 248 -2.14 -3.93 -21.35
CA ARG A 248 -1.61 -2.86 -22.19
C ARG A 248 -0.09 -2.76 -22.10
N ILE A 249 0.47 -2.92 -20.90
CA ILE A 249 1.92 -2.93 -20.71
C ILE A 249 2.56 -4.10 -21.43
N VAL A 250 2.01 -5.31 -21.34
CA VAL A 250 2.51 -6.50 -22.04
C VAL A 250 2.51 -6.27 -23.55
N ALA A 251 1.39 -5.82 -24.12
CA ALA A 251 1.28 -5.56 -25.55
C ALA A 251 2.32 -4.52 -26.04
N ASN A 252 2.48 -3.43 -25.31
CA ASN A 252 3.43 -2.37 -25.65
C ASN A 252 4.89 -2.83 -25.51
N LEU A 253 5.25 -3.54 -24.45
CA LEU A 253 6.61 -4.06 -24.26
C LEU A 253 7.00 -5.05 -25.36
N ARG A 254 6.10 -5.96 -25.74
CA ARG A 254 6.33 -6.88 -26.86
C ARG A 254 6.47 -6.13 -28.20
N ALA A 255 5.66 -5.09 -28.43
CA ALA A 255 5.78 -4.22 -29.62
C ALA A 255 7.12 -3.47 -29.67
N LEU A 256 7.69 -3.13 -28.51
CA LEU A 256 9.01 -2.52 -28.35
C LEU A 256 10.16 -3.55 -28.43
N GLY A 257 9.85 -4.84 -28.61
CA GLY A 257 10.84 -5.92 -28.78
C GLY A 257 11.36 -6.51 -27.49
N HIS A 258 10.72 -6.27 -26.33
CA HIS A 258 11.02 -6.94 -25.08
C HIS A 258 10.36 -8.33 -25.03
N CYS A 259 10.97 -9.25 -24.27
CA CYS A 259 10.38 -10.54 -23.98
C CYS A 259 9.51 -10.44 -22.73
N VAL A 260 8.23 -10.81 -22.85
CA VAL A 260 7.28 -10.92 -21.72
C VAL A 260 6.54 -12.24 -21.89
N ASP A 261 6.92 -13.24 -21.08
CA ASP A 261 6.38 -14.60 -21.14
C ASP A 261 5.21 -14.73 -20.15
N LEU A 262 4.01 -14.52 -20.66
CA LEU A 262 2.74 -14.65 -19.93
C LEU A 262 1.70 -15.33 -20.82
N ASP A 263 0.78 -16.08 -20.20
CA ASP A 263 -0.39 -16.66 -20.88
C ASP A 263 -1.45 -15.56 -21.13
N ASP A 264 -1.61 -15.16 -22.39
CA ASP A 264 -2.51 -14.09 -22.80
C ASP A 264 -3.99 -14.44 -22.57
N ALA A 265 -4.37 -15.70 -22.68
CA ALA A 265 -5.75 -16.13 -22.45
C ALA A 265 -6.12 -16.08 -20.97
N ALA A 266 -5.18 -16.51 -20.12
CA ALA A 266 -5.33 -16.38 -18.67
C ALA A 266 -5.34 -14.91 -18.23
N LEU A 267 -4.45 -14.06 -18.78
CA LEU A 267 -4.43 -12.63 -18.52
C LEU A 267 -5.74 -11.94 -18.92
N ALA A 268 -6.27 -12.26 -20.11
CA ALA A 268 -7.57 -11.76 -20.54
C ALA A 268 -8.71 -12.22 -19.61
N THR A 269 -8.64 -13.45 -19.08
CA THR A 269 -9.61 -13.96 -18.10
C THR A 269 -9.57 -13.14 -16.82
N VAL A 270 -8.37 -12.84 -16.31
CA VAL A 270 -8.18 -11.99 -15.11
C VAL A 270 -8.73 -10.59 -15.33
N SER A 271 -8.38 -9.93 -16.45
CA SER A 271 -8.86 -8.57 -16.78
C SER A 271 -10.37 -8.51 -16.91
N ASN A 272 -10.97 -9.50 -17.60
CA ASN A 272 -12.42 -9.62 -17.73
C ASN A 272 -13.11 -9.86 -16.38
N TYR A 273 -12.50 -10.64 -15.50
CA TYR A 273 -13.05 -10.89 -14.17
C TYR A 273 -13.17 -9.57 -13.37
N PHE A 274 -12.09 -8.79 -13.25
CA PHE A 274 -12.13 -7.52 -12.52
C PHE A 274 -13.08 -6.50 -13.14
N THR A 275 -13.22 -6.49 -14.46
CA THR A 275 -14.19 -5.64 -15.16
C THR A 275 -15.63 -6.02 -14.80
N ARG A 276 -15.96 -7.31 -14.89
CA ARG A 276 -17.30 -7.82 -14.51
C ARG A 276 -17.60 -7.64 -13.02
N LEU A 277 -16.59 -7.83 -12.17
CA LEU A 277 -16.73 -7.56 -10.73
C LEU A 277 -17.09 -6.11 -10.48
N ALA A 278 -16.39 -5.17 -11.11
CA ALA A 278 -16.68 -3.75 -10.95
C ALA A 278 -18.08 -3.38 -11.43
N GLU A 279 -18.51 -3.92 -12.57
CA GLU A 279 -19.86 -3.73 -13.10
C GLU A 279 -20.93 -4.29 -12.16
N ALA A 280 -20.75 -5.52 -11.65
CA ALA A 280 -21.71 -6.20 -10.79
C ALA A 280 -21.84 -5.54 -9.41
N GLU A 281 -20.73 -5.00 -8.88
CA GLU A 281 -20.68 -4.36 -7.56
C GLU A 281 -20.86 -2.82 -7.61
N GLY A 282 -20.96 -2.23 -8.81
CA GLY A 282 -21.00 -0.78 -8.98
C GLY A 282 -19.73 -0.07 -8.50
N LEU A 283 -18.57 -0.74 -8.66
CA LEU A 283 -17.27 -0.20 -8.24
C LEU A 283 -16.70 0.76 -9.30
N PRO A 284 -15.93 1.78 -8.88
CA PRO A 284 -15.25 2.65 -9.83
C PRO A 284 -14.31 1.87 -10.77
N VAL A 285 -14.31 2.23 -12.04
CA VAL A 285 -13.37 1.70 -13.03
C VAL A 285 -12.19 2.65 -13.16
N GLY A 286 -10.97 2.14 -13.05
CA GLY A 286 -9.77 2.91 -13.30
C GLY A 286 -9.74 3.42 -14.73
N ARG A 287 -9.34 4.67 -14.92
CA ARG A 287 -9.27 5.33 -16.24
C ARG A 287 -8.05 6.21 -16.33
N PRO A 288 -7.42 6.29 -17.50
CA PRO A 288 -6.34 7.23 -17.71
C PRO A 288 -6.80 8.65 -17.36
N LEU A 289 -6.01 9.33 -16.53
CA LEU A 289 -6.22 10.75 -16.23
C LEU A 289 -5.31 11.57 -17.14
N GLY A 290 -5.78 12.76 -17.54
CA GLY A 290 -4.97 13.71 -18.28
C GLY A 290 -3.80 14.23 -17.42
N PHE A 291 -2.73 14.68 -18.09
CA PHE A 291 -1.61 15.32 -17.39
C PHE A 291 -2.07 16.58 -16.67
N ASP A 292 -1.72 16.69 -15.39
CA ASP A 292 -1.99 17.85 -14.55
C ASP A 292 -0.68 18.34 -13.90
N ALA A 293 -0.18 19.48 -14.38
CA ALA A 293 1.04 20.08 -13.84
C ALA A 293 0.89 20.55 -12.37
N ALA A 294 -0.32 20.90 -11.93
CA ALA A 294 -0.56 21.29 -10.55
C ALA A 294 -0.39 20.10 -9.60
N TYR A 295 -0.68 18.88 -10.06
CA TYR A 295 -0.46 17.65 -9.31
C TYR A 295 1.01 17.49 -8.88
N LEU A 296 1.97 17.89 -9.72
CA LEU A 296 3.40 17.79 -9.39
C LEU A 296 3.82 18.68 -8.20
N LYS A 297 3.03 19.71 -7.89
CA LYS A 297 3.28 20.59 -6.73
C LYS A 297 2.77 19.96 -5.44
N HIS A 298 1.47 19.63 -5.37
CA HIS A 298 0.87 19.11 -4.14
C HIS A 298 1.11 17.61 -3.93
N GLN A 299 1.32 16.82 -5.00
CA GLN A 299 1.67 15.39 -4.99
C GLN A 299 0.69 14.48 -4.22
N LEU A 300 -0.51 14.95 -3.96
CA LEU A 300 -1.51 14.17 -3.22
C LEU A 300 -2.08 13.06 -4.10
N PRO A 301 -2.07 11.81 -3.67
CA PRO A 301 -2.75 10.74 -4.39
C PRO A 301 -4.22 11.09 -4.63
N GLY A 302 -4.76 10.76 -5.81
CA GLY A 302 -6.08 11.21 -6.27
C GLY A 302 -7.22 10.90 -5.31
N GLY A 303 -7.22 9.74 -4.65
CA GLY A 303 -8.18 9.40 -3.61
C GLY A 303 -8.12 10.34 -2.40
N THR A 304 -6.94 10.85 -2.07
CA THR A 304 -6.74 11.76 -0.95
C THR A 304 -7.25 13.16 -1.27
N VAL A 305 -7.05 13.63 -2.51
CA VAL A 305 -7.63 14.91 -2.98
C VAL A 305 -9.15 14.86 -2.94
N GLY A 306 -9.75 13.77 -3.41
CA GLY A 306 -11.20 13.58 -3.37
C GLY A 306 -11.75 13.61 -1.94
N THR A 307 -11.05 12.98 -0.99
CA THR A 307 -11.41 13.01 0.44
C THR A 307 -11.28 14.42 1.01
N MET A 308 -10.21 15.13 0.71
CA MET A 308 -10.01 16.53 1.11
C MET A 308 -11.17 17.41 0.60
N ARG A 309 -11.47 17.35 -0.70
CA ARG A 309 -12.57 18.11 -1.31
C ARG A 309 -13.91 17.84 -0.64
N ARG A 310 -14.21 16.57 -0.36
CA ARG A 310 -15.43 16.19 0.35
C ARG A 310 -15.48 16.81 1.75
N HIS A 311 -14.41 16.73 2.53
CA HIS A 311 -14.36 17.34 3.87
C HIS A 311 -14.49 18.86 3.82
N LEU A 312 -13.88 19.54 2.85
CA LEU A 312 -14.03 20.96 2.65
C LEU A 312 -15.50 21.32 2.31
N ALA A 313 -16.15 20.51 1.49
CA ALA A 313 -17.57 20.71 1.13
C ALA A 313 -18.50 20.47 2.31
N GLU A 314 -18.33 19.39 3.06
CA GLU A 314 -19.08 19.08 4.28
C GLU A 314 -18.94 20.19 5.32
N SER A 315 -17.75 20.77 5.43
CA SER A 315 -17.46 21.91 6.32
C SER A 315 -17.86 23.27 5.73
N ARG A 316 -18.41 23.31 4.50
CA ARG A 316 -18.81 24.54 3.77
C ARG A 316 -17.67 25.54 3.52
N ILE A 317 -16.45 25.05 3.36
CA ILE A 317 -15.23 25.83 3.13
C ILE A 317 -14.52 25.48 1.82
N SER A 318 -15.24 24.97 0.81
CA SER A 318 -14.68 24.60 -0.50
C SER A 318 -13.93 25.74 -1.20
N HIS A 319 -14.28 27.01 -0.90
CA HIS A 319 -13.61 28.18 -1.43
C HIS A 319 -12.13 28.32 -0.96
N LEU A 320 -11.74 27.58 0.08
CA LEU A 320 -10.36 27.56 0.59
C LEU A 320 -9.46 26.52 -0.07
N GLU A 321 -9.99 25.69 -1.00
CA GLU A 321 -9.23 24.59 -1.64
C GLU A 321 -7.89 25.07 -2.21
N GLY A 322 -7.89 26.19 -2.97
CA GLY A 322 -6.64 26.73 -3.54
C GLY A 322 -5.59 27.08 -2.48
N GLY A 323 -6.00 27.76 -1.42
CA GLY A 323 -5.10 28.08 -0.29
C GLY A 323 -4.59 26.84 0.44
N VAL A 324 -5.42 25.81 0.59
CA VAL A 324 -5.00 24.53 1.20
C VAL A 324 -3.95 23.83 0.33
N LEU A 325 -4.14 23.82 -1.00
CA LEU A 325 -3.17 23.19 -1.93
C LEU A 325 -1.83 23.92 -1.94
N GLU A 326 -1.81 25.25 -1.83
CA GLU A 326 -0.58 26.04 -1.70
C GLU A 326 0.11 25.79 -0.35
N GLU A 327 -0.66 25.73 0.73
CA GLU A 327 -0.16 25.47 2.08
C GLU A 327 0.43 24.07 2.25
N LEU A 328 -0.05 23.08 1.50
CA LEU A 328 0.46 21.70 1.53
C LEU A 328 1.96 21.60 1.28
N ASP A 329 2.45 22.26 0.24
CA ASP A 329 3.88 22.22 -0.09
C ASP A 329 4.73 22.83 1.03
N ARG A 330 4.25 23.94 1.60
CA ARG A 330 4.90 24.61 2.72
C ARG A 330 4.92 23.77 3.98
N VAL A 331 3.80 23.11 4.33
CA VAL A 331 3.74 22.17 5.46
C VAL A 331 4.69 21.01 5.24
N ARG A 332 4.76 20.45 4.02
CA ARG A 332 5.72 19.39 3.71
C ARG A 332 7.16 19.83 3.91
N GLN A 333 7.52 21.01 3.44
CA GLN A 333 8.85 21.58 3.63
C GLN A 333 9.19 21.69 5.12
N GLU A 334 8.31 22.30 5.88
CA GLU A 334 8.50 22.56 7.31
C GLU A 334 8.55 21.29 8.16
N LEU A 335 7.86 20.23 7.74
CA LEU A 335 7.90 18.91 8.39
C LEU A 335 9.06 18.02 7.91
N GLY A 336 10.03 18.56 7.14
CA GLY A 336 11.17 17.79 6.68
C GLY A 336 10.89 16.88 5.48
N TRP A 337 9.99 17.28 4.59
CA TRP A 337 9.64 16.63 3.34
C TRP A 337 9.11 15.19 3.50
N PRO A 338 8.09 14.95 4.35
CA PRO A 338 7.47 13.63 4.42
C PRO A 338 6.98 13.18 3.04
N ILE A 339 7.11 11.89 2.78
CA ILE A 339 6.60 11.27 1.56
C ILE A 339 5.08 11.28 1.60
N VAL A 340 4.43 11.71 0.50
CA VAL A 340 2.97 11.86 0.44
C VAL A 340 2.31 10.51 0.14
N MET A 341 2.38 9.62 1.11
CA MET A 341 1.66 8.35 1.15
C MET A 341 1.05 8.13 2.53
N THR A 342 0.15 7.18 2.66
CA THR A 342 -0.45 6.82 3.96
C THR A 342 0.60 6.40 4.99
N PRO A 343 0.60 6.94 6.23
CA PRO A 343 -0.41 7.85 6.80
C PRO A 343 -0.12 9.35 6.58
N PHE A 344 1.05 9.71 6.05
CA PHE A 344 1.56 11.08 6.04
C PHE A 344 0.80 12.02 5.11
N ALA A 345 0.24 11.51 4.01
CA ALA A 345 -0.63 12.30 3.15
C ALA A 345 -1.78 12.94 3.94
N GLN A 346 -2.46 12.15 4.77
CA GLN A 346 -3.58 12.63 5.59
C GLN A 346 -3.10 13.62 6.66
N MET A 347 -1.96 13.35 7.30
CA MET A 347 -1.34 14.21 8.31
C MET A 347 -1.04 15.61 7.73
N VAL A 348 -0.38 15.66 6.57
CA VAL A 348 -0.01 16.93 5.91
C VAL A 348 -1.25 17.70 5.48
N ILE A 349 -2.26 17.04 4.92
CA ILE A 349 -3.53 17.67 4.54
C ILE A 349 -4.24 18.27 5.74
N THR A 350 -4.38 17.50 6.82
CA THR A 350 -5.08 17.97 8.03
C THR A 350 -4.37 19.20 8.59
N GLN A 351 -3.04 19.21 8.66
CA GLN A 351 -2.29 20.39 9.10
C GLN A 351 -2.46 21.58 8.14
N ALA A 352 -2.42 21.38 6.83
CA ALA A 352 -2.62 22.44 5.86
C ALA A 352 -4.01 23.07 5.97
N VAL A 353 -5.07 22.25 6.11
CA VAL A 353 -6.45 22.73 6.33
C VAL A 353 -6.52 23.57 7.61
N LEU A 354 -5.95 23.09 8.71
CA LEU A 354 -5.94 23.81 9.99
C LEU A 354 -5.15 25.11 9.90
N ASN A 355 -4.04 25.14 9.19
CA ASN A 355 -3.25 26.36 8.98
C ASN A 355 -4.05 27.45 8.24
N VAL A 356 -4.84 27.05 7.24
CA VAL A 356 -5.66 27.98 6.46
C VAL A 356 -6.91 28.43 7.23
N THR A 357 -7.51 27.54 8.02
CA THR A 357 -8.78 27.85 8.71
C THR A 357 -8.61 28.50 10.07
N SER A 358 -7.55 28.18 10.80
CA SER A 358 -7.36 28.58 12.21
C SER A 358 -6.08 29.39 12.44
N GLY A 359 -5.28 29.59 11.39
CA GLY A 359 -3.96 30.21 11.47
C GLY A 359 -2.82 29.18 11.65
N ARG A 360 -1.66 29.53 11.09
CA ARG A 360 -0.51 28.64 10.97
C ARG A 360 -0.06 28.08 12.32
N TYR A 361 -0.11 26.76 12.45
CA TYR A 361 0.28 26.00 13.65
C TYR A 361 -0.37 26.48 14.95
N GLN A 362 -1.54 27.13 14.88
CA GLN A 362 -2.35 27.43 16.07
C GLN A 362 -2.96 26.14 16.63
N THR A 363 -3.38 25.25 15.74
CA THR A 363 -3.86 23.90 16.07
C THR A 363 -2.96 22.88 15.38
N ILE A 364 -2.45 21.92 16.14
CA ILE A 364 -1.57 20.86 15.65
C ILE A 364 -2.16 19.50 16.03
N PRO A 365 -2.51 18.64 15.06
CA PRO A 365 -3.03 17.30 15.32
C PRO A 365 -2.01 16.38 16.01
N ASP A 366 -2.51 15.42 16.77
CA ASP A 366 -1.69 14.41 17.46
C ASP A 366 -0.74 13.68 16.52
N GLU A 367 -1.17 13.41 15.27
CA GLU A 367 -0.36 12.72 14.25
C GLU A 367 0.87 13.54 13.88
N VAL A 368 0.75 14.85 13.75
CA VAL A 368 1.88 15.77 13.48
C VAL A 368 2.84 15.80 14.67
N ILE A 369 2.29 15.86 15.89
CA ILE A 369 3.10 15.81 17.11
C ILE A 369 3.84 14.47 17.20
N ARG A 370 3.16 13.34 17.00
CA ARG A 370 3.78 12.00 16.98
C ARG A 370 4.86 11.87 15.91
N TYR A 371 4.62 12.44 14.72
CA TYR A 371 5.62 12.50 13.66
C TYR A 371 6.87 13.28 14.11
N ALA A 372 6.68 14.46 14.66
CA ALA A 372 7.77 15.30 15.18
C ALA A 372 8.55 14.63 16.32
N LEU A 373 7.86 13.87 17.18
CA LEU A 373 8.47 13.08 18.24
C LEU A 373 9.19 11.81 17.76
N GLY A 374 9.21 11.56 16.43
CA GLY A 374 9.86 10.38 15.84
C GLY A 374 9.12 9.06 16.07
N ARG A 375 7.82 9.08 16.42
CA ARG A 375 7.01 7.88 16.63
C ARG A 375 6.79 7.06 15.35
N PHE A 376 7.05 7.66 14.19
CA PHE A 376 6.98 7.00 12.88
C PHE A 376 8.36 6.69 12.28
N GLY A 377 9.44 7.05 12.94
CA GLY A 377 10.82 7.00 12.43
C GLY A 377 11.43 8.41 12.35
N ARG A 378 12.66 8.50 11.86
CA ARG A 378 13.32 9.81 11.70
C ARG A 378 12.90 10.48 10.39
N PRO A 379 12.52 11.77 10.39
CA PRO A 379 12.41 12.56 9.18
C PRO A 379 13.74 12.59 8.41
N ASN A 380 13.68 12.66 7.08
CA ASN A 380 14.86 12.70 6.21
C ASN A 380 15.75 13.92 6.47
N VAL A 381 15.13 15.05 6.80
CA VAL A 381 15.79 16.27 7.28
C VAL A 381 15.08 16.78 8.53
N PRO A 382 15.75 17.60 9.37
CA PRO A 382 15.12 18.18 10.55
C PRO A 382 13.84 18.97 10.20
N ILE A 383 12.85 18.88 11.08
CA ILE A 383 11.66 19.73 11.04
C ILE A 383 12.11 21.20 11.27
N ASP A 384 11.41 22.16 10.66
CA ASP A 384 11.66 23.58 10.86
C ASP A 384 11.68 23.92 12.35
N ALA A 385 12.70 24.71 12.78
CA ALA A 385 12.93 24.96 14.18
C ALA A 385 11.76 25.70 14.86
N ALA A 386 11.13 26.66 14.18
CA ALA A 386 10.01 27.39 14.74
C ALA A 386 8.76 26.50 14.88
N VAL A 387 8.56 25.57 13.94
CA VAL A 387 7.48 24.56 14.02
C VAL A 387 7.77 23.58 15.17
N MET A 388 9.01 23.14 15.32
CA MET A 388 9.40 22.24 16.40
C MET A 388 9.25 22.91 17.78
N ASP A 389 9.69 24.15 17.95
CA ASP A 389 9.51 24.93 19.17
C ASP A 389 8.02 25.08 19.52
N ARG A 390 7.18 25.33 18.49
CA ARG A 390 5.74 25.43 18.68
C ARG A 390 5.15 24.11 19.16
N ILE A 391 5.52 22.97 18.54
CA ILE A 391 5.10 21.63 18.95
C ILE A 391 5.53 21.37 20.41
N GLU A 392 6.78 21.63 20.76
CA GLU A 392 7.31 21.37 22.11
C GLU A 392 6.65 22.22 23.19
N SER A 393 6.16 23.41 22.85
CA SER A 393 5.45 24.31 23.77
C SER A 393 4.05 23.79 24.18
N LEU A 394 3.46 22.85 23.41
CA LEU A 394 2.11 22.37 23.66
C LEU A 394 2.04 21.41 24.86
N PRO A 395 1.03 21.57 25.76
CA PRO A 395 0.78 20.59 26.82
C PRO A 395 0.56 19.18 26.27
N ARG A 396 -0.15 19.07 25.13
CA ARG A 396 -0.42 17.80 24.46
C ARG A 396 0.83 17.05 24.05
N THR A 397 1.89 17.74 23.68
CA THR A 397 3.19 17.13 23.36
C THR A 397 3.80 16.40 24.55
N ARG A 398 3.65 16.94 25.76
CA ARG A 398 4.14 16.27 26.98
C ARG A 398 3.38 14.98 27.25
N GLU A 399 2.06 14.99 27.05
CA GLU A 399 1.22 13.79 27.19
C GLU A 399 1.63 12.71 26.20
N LEU A 400 1.72 13.06 24.90
CA LEU A 400 2.11 12.14 23.83
C LEU A 400 3.55 11.62 23.98
N LYS A 401 4.45 12.44 24.53
CA LYS A 401 5.83 12.04 24.83
C LYS A 401 5.89 11.01 25.96
N ALA A 402 4.97 11.12 26.91
CA ALA A 402 4.82 10.18 28.02
C ALA A 402 4.06 8.90 27.67
N GLU A 403 3.38 8.83 26.52
CA GLU A 403 2.73 7.59 26.07
C GLU A 403 3.76 6.45 25.98
N PRO A 404 3.50 5.32 26.63
CA PRO A 404 4.41 4.19 26.54
C PRO A 404 4.44 3.65 25.09
N PRO A 405 5.55 3.04 24.65
CA PRO A 405 5.56 2.27 23.43
C PRO A 405 4.60 1.08 23.56
N MET A 406 4.32 0.38 22.44
CA MET A 406 3.58 -0.88 22.49
C MET A 406 4.18 -1.81 23.55
N ALA A 407 3.33 -2.41 24.37
CA ALA A 407 3.79 -3.29 25.43
C ALA A 407 4.55 -4.49 24.84
N GLU A 408 5.50 -5.03 25.61
CA GLU A 408 6.27 -6.21 25.23
C GLU A 408 5.39 -7.41 24.94
N LEU A 409 5.83 -8.27 24.02
CA LEU A 409 5.07 -9.43 23.56
C LEU A 409 4.58 -10.32 24.72
N SER A 410 5.44 -10.56 25.71
CA SER A 410 5.12 -11.36 26.91
C SER A 410 4.03 -10.73 27.77
N GLU A 411 4.05 -9.41 27.91
CA GLU A 411 3.02 -8.67 28.65
C GLU A 411 1.70 -8.65 27.90
N LEU A 412 1.73 -8.43 26.57
CA LEU A 412 0.54 -8.52 25.74
C LEU A 412 -0.12 -9.89 25.84
N ARG A 413 0.67 -10.97 25.79
CA ARG A 413 0.20 -12.35 25.98
C ARG A 413 -0.48 -12.55 27.33
N ARG A 414 0.14 -12.08 28.41
CA ARG A 414 -0.43 -12.20 29.77
C ARG A 414 -1.77 -11.44 29.88
N ARG A 415 -1.86 -10.24 29.26
CA ARG A 415 -3.05 -9.37 29.31
C ARG A 415 -4.20 -9.90 28.48
N LEU A 416 -3.92 -10.42 27.27
CA LEU A 416 -4.94 -10.86 26.33
C LEU A 416 -5.35 -12.32 26.49
N GLY A 417 -4.50 -13.15 27.10
CA GLY A 417 -4.69 -14.58 27.31
C GLY A 417 -3.55 -15.41 26.73
N SER A 418 -2.97 -16.30 27.57
CA SER A 418 -1.86 -17.18 27.17
C SER A 418 -2.29 -18.26 26.18
N ASP A 419 -3.57 -18.64 26.20
CA ASP A 419 -4.11 -19.79 25.47
C ASP A 419 -4.59 -19.41 24.03
N LEU A 420 -4.51 -18.13 23.69
CA LEU A 420 -4.87 -17.67 22.34
C LEU A 420 -3.86 -18.21 21.31
N SER A 421 -4.38 -18.65 20.15
CA SER A 421 -3.54 -18.92 19.00
C SER A 421 -2.75 -17.66 18.60
N ASP A 422 -1.60 -17.82 17.92
CA ASP A 422 -0.82 -16.69 17.43
C ASP A 422 -1.65 -15.78 16.50
N GLU A 423 -2.50 -16.36 15.69
CA GLU A 423 -3.40 -15.68 14.75
C GLU A 423 -4.39 -14.77 15.49
N GLU A 424 -5.11 -15.33 16.44
CA GLU A 424 -6.08 -14.58 17.23
C GLU A 424 -5.40 -13.54 18.13
N PHE A 425 -4.26 -13.90 18.73
CA PHE A 425 -3.47 -12.99 19.53
C PHE A 425 -3.05 -11.75 18.75
N LEU A 426 -2.51 -11.91 17.54
CA LEU A 426 -2.10 -10.79 16.70
C LEU A 426 -3.28 -9.86 16.35
N LEU A 427 -4.46 -10.40 16.06
CA LEU A 427 -5.65 -9.61 15.82
C LEU A 427 -6.11 -8.85 17.06
N ARG A 428 -6.20 -9.51 18.22
CA ARG A 428 -6.62 -8.88 19.48
C ARG A 428 -5.62 -7.86 20.03
N ALA A 429 -4.35 -8.03 19.73
CA ALA A 429 -3.31 -7.06 20.10
C ALA A 429 -3.36 -5.77 19.29
N THR A 430 -3.96 -5.80 18.10
CA THR A 430 -3.92 -4.68 17.14
C THR A 430 -5.29 -4.12 16.77
N MET A 431 -6.36 -4.74 17.26
CA MET A 431 -7.75 -4.36 16.92
C MET A 431 -8.65 -4.39 18.16
N PRO A 432 -9.74 -3.60 18.19
CA PRO A 432 -10.75 -3.70 19.24
C PRO A 432 -11.35 -5.10 19.33
N ALA A 433 -11.49 -5.62 20.55
CA ALA A 433 -11.94 -7.00 20.82
C ALA A 433 -13.30 -7.31 20.17
N ASN A 434 -14.26 -6.38 20.23
CA ASN A 434 -15.58 -6.54 19.65
C ASN A 434 -15.56 -6.78 18.12
N LEU A 435 -14.58 -6.25 17.40
CA LEU A 435 -14.44 -6.49 15.98
C LEU A 435 -13.95 -7.91 15.68
N VAL A 436 -12.99 -8.39 16.46
CA VAL A 436 -12.47 -9.75 16.34
C VAL A 436 -13.57 -10.76 16.73
N ASP A 437 -14.33 -10.47 17.78
CA ASP A 437 -15.45 -11.30 18.21
C ASP A 437 -16.56 -11.37 17.15
N ALA A 438 -16.91 -10.24 16.53
CA ALA A 438 -17.89 -10.18 15.44
C ALA A 438 -17.42 -10.96 14.20
N MET A 439 -16.13 -10.91 13.86
CA MET A 439 -15.55 -11.72 12.79
C MET A 439 -15.67 -13.21 13.10
N ARG A 440 -15.29 -13.62 14.31
CA ARG A 440 -15.38 -15.03 14.73
C ARG A 440 -16.82 -15.56 14.75
N ALA A 441 -17.77 -14.73 15.19
CA ALA A 441 -19.18 -15.10 15.22
C ALA A 441 -19.79 -15.23 13.80
N ALA A 442 -19.19 -14.58 12.80
CA ALA A 442 -19.65 -14.69 11.40
C ALA A 442 -19.34 -16.08 10.79
N GLY A 443 -18.37 -16.81 11.36
CA GLY A 443 -17.94 -18.12 10.85
C GLY A 443 -17.04 -18.02 9.61
N PRO A 444 -16.88 -19.12 8.85
CA PRO A 444 -15.99 -19.18 7.68
C PRO A 444 -16.48 -18.24 6.58
N ALA A 445 -15.51 -17.65 5.85
CA ALA A 445 -15.82 -16.78 4.72
C ALA A 445 -16.50 -17.54 3.57
N PRO A 446 -17.41 -16.90 2.82
CA PRO A 446 -17.92 -17.45 1.56
C PRO A 446 -16.75 -17.74 0.60
N ARG A 447 -16.87 -18.82 -0.19
CA ARG A 447 -15.80 -19.27 -1.10
C ARG A 447 -16.13 -19.14 -2.57
N ASP A 448 -17.40 -18.96 -2.89
CA ASP A 448 -17.91 -18.92 -4.25
C ASP A 448 -18.51 -17.54 -4.55
N TYR A 449 -18.11 -16.97 -5.65
CA TYR A 449 -18.66 -15.74 -6.20
C TYR A 449 -18.65 -15.79 -7.72
N ASP A 450 -19.82 -15.58 -8.32
CA ASP A 450 -19.95 -15.40 -9.75
C ASP A 450 -20.63 -14.04 -10.05
N PRO A 451 -19.90 -13.09 -10.62
CA PRO A 451 -20.44 -11.77 -10.94
C PRO A 451 -21.62 -11.84 -11.93
N ALA A 452 -21.70 -12.88 -12.77
CA ALA A 452 -22.81 -13.03 -13.71
C ALA A 452 -24.13 -13.46 -13.03
N VAL A 453 -24.06 -14.15 -11.89
CA VAL A 453 -25.23 -14.65 -11.16
C VAL A 453 -25.74 -13.64 -10.13
N ARG A 454 -24.89 -12.73 -9.66
CA ARG A 454 -25.24 -11.80 -8.59
C ARG A 454 -26.48 -10.93 -8.84
N PRO A 455 -26.70 -10.30 -10.00
CA PRO A 455 -27.90 -9.50 -10.25
C PRO A 455 -29.20 -10.30 -10.06
N VAL A 456 -29.17 -11.58 -10.44
CA VAL A 456 -30.30 -12.50 -10.26
C VAL A 456 -30.51 -12.82 -8.79
N MET A 457 -29.45 -13.08 -8.04
CA MET A 457 -29.51 -13.33 -6.60
C MET A 457 -30.00 -12.12 -5.80
N GLU A 458 -29.59 -10.92 -6.17
CA GLU A 458 -30.09 -9.68 -5.56
C GLU A 458 -31.58 -9.45 -5.83
N LEU A 459 -32.02 -9.72 -7.07
CA LEU A 459 -33.44 -9.64 -7.41
C LEU A 459 -34.25 -10.64 -6.58
N LEU A 460 -33.75 -11.87 -6.47
CA LEU A 460 -34.40 -12.91 -5.65
C LEU A 460 -34.47 -12.49 -4.16
N ARG A 461 -33.39 -11.98 -3.60
CA ARG A 461 -33.40 -11.45 -2.21
C ARG A 461 -34.40 -10.32 -2.00
N LYS A 462 -34.48 -9.36 -2.95
CA LYS A 462 -35.45 -8.27 -2.91
C LYS A 462 -36.91 -8.76 -3.02
N LEU A 463 -37.14 -9.78 -3.82
CA LEU A 463 -38.47 -10.39 -3.96
C LEU A 463 -38.87 -11.17 -2.70
N LEU A 464 -37.95 -11.94 -2.11
CA LEU A 464 -38.19 -12.66 -0.85
C LEU A 464 -38.45 -11.70 0.30
N ALA A 465 -37.66 -10.63 0.46
CA ALA A 465 -37.84 -9.62 1.49
C ALA A 465 -39.18 -8.88 1.35
N ARG A 466 -39.75 -8.74 0.14
CA ARG A 466 -41.10 -8.20 -0.05
C ARG A 466 -42.22 -9.18 0.33
N ARG A 467 -41.95 -10.48 0.26
CA ARG A 467 -42.89 -11.53 0.62
C ARG A 467 -43.06 -11.67 2.13
N ASP A 468 -42.03 -11.34 2.91
CA ASP A 468 -42.04 -11.36 4.38
C ASP A 468 -42.71 -10.09 4.97
N LEU A 469 -43.07 -9.12 4.13
CA LEU A 469 -43.78 -7.87 4.49
C LEU A 469 -45.23 -7.85 4.03
N ALA A 470 -45.74 -8.91 3.38
CA ALA A 470 -47.10 -9.12 2.95
C ALA A 470 -47.75 -10.24 3.78
#